data_a9a3b0f3062caa2e384b9dc2afc15cf9
#
_entry.id   a9a3b0f3062caa2e384b9dc2afc15cf9
#
_cell.length_a   1.000
_cell.length_b   1.000
_cell.length_c   1.000
_cell.angle_alpha   90.00
_cell.angle_beta   90.00
_cell.angle_gamma   90.00
#
_symmetry.space_group_name_H-M   'P 1'
#
loop_
_entity.id
_entity.type
_entity.pdbx_description
1 polymer ?
#
loop_
_entity_poly.entity_id
_entity_poly.type
_entity_poly.pdbx_seq_one_letter_code
_entity_poly.pdbx_strand_id
1 'polypeptide(L)'
;MTFFEYATLVDVLNEWTKEYALGNPSVEDSVYDSKYKELKAFEINNPTLIIDTSPTRTVVDGAVGFKKVKHEIPMVSIANANGIDESVSWVNGINTKFNINEYVIEFKMDGLGLALIYNDGILVDAITRGQDNIGDSVWENVLQIENIPKTIPIKGIHEIRGEVVWFIDNYELYNDYLIDNNKKPMSNPRNGAAGILKSHDTNVVKNAKLSFVAYSYVRGTECIRQSDDLDTLIKFGFYVQEYHIVNIDNFKEIAEHMRLQRYNLPFAIDGIVIKVNEKQFYKTIGGTTKSPNYYRAYKFPPEEKQTHLLNIEHSIGMSGAITPVAIFEEIQLAGTKVKRCSLHNWDIVDYLGLHKDCNIIIRKAGEIIPEIVQCIETKRKKDDYEVLKKENKNITPYWSNNTDAYYRPTVCPFCGNILKNQTNANGDKLISWVCDNADCQVQIFGKFVNFASRSCMNITGVGEALVQNLLDAGKLKSVADFYKLTVNDLIGLGNIREKSANKIINSIKKSKNNYLHQLIEGLSIPSVGHSVSPLIANSIKKLNATFTINDLIDCGITENVANIFYNWINNNTELVNELVNMNIACNIATIEKTSNKLDGYVAIMTGTFNELDREVFKKLVIENGGTICSSITKKT
;
A
#
# COMPACT_ATOMS: atom_id res chain seq x y z
N MET A 1 -41.02 20.00 -20.37
CA MET A 1 -40.84 19.45 -19.02
C MET A 1 -40.96 20.60 -18.02
N THR A 2 -41.85 20.49 -17.05
CA THR A 2 -41.98 21.42 -15.92
C THR A 2 -40.85 21.15 -14.90
N PHE A 3 -40.63 22.09 -13.97
CA PHE A 3 -39.66 21.89 -12.90
C PHE A 3 -39.99 20.68 -12.01
N PHE A 4 -41.27 20.41 -11.77
CA PHE A 4 -41.70 19.26 -10.99
C PHE A 4 -41.41 17.93 -11.72
N GLU A 5 -41.69 17.85 -13.03
CA GLU A 5 -41.33 16.71 -13.88
C GLU A 5 -39.80 16.50 -13.94
N TYR A 6 -39.03 17.59 -13.98
CA TYR A 6 -37.59 17.55 -13.92
C TYR A 6 -37.07 17.00 -12.58
N ALA A 7 -37.58 17.49 -11.45
CA ALA A 7 -37.19 17.00 -10.12
C ALA A 7 -37.50 15.51 -9.95
N THR A 8 -38.70 15.08 -10.39
CA THR A 8 -39.08 13.67 -10.39
C THR A 8 -38.16 12.83 -11.28
N LEU A 9 -37.75 13.35 -12.43
CA LEU A 9 -36.82 12.65 -13.34
C LEU A 9 -35.42 12.53 -12.74
N VAL A 10 -34.94 13.54 -11.98
CA VAL A 10 -33.69 13.48 -11.21
C VAL A 10 -33.74 12.34 -10.20
N ASP A 11 -34.81 12.23 -9.42
CA ASP A 11 -34.96 11.18 -8.41
C ASP A 11 -35.00 9.78 -9.05
N VAL A 12 -35.77 9.61 -10.13
CA VAL A 12 -35.88 8.35 -10.87
C VAL A 12 -34.54 7.93 -11.46
N LEU A 13 -33.81 8.85 -12.09
CA LEU A 13 -32.48 8.53 -12.67
C LEU A 13 -31.44 8.23 -11.58
N ASN A 14 -31.49 8.90 -10.43
CA ASN A 14 -30.65 8.58 -9.30
C ASN A 14 -30.95 7.19 -8.71
N GLU A 15 -32.21 6.79 -8.65
CA GLU A 15 -32.62 5.46 -8.21
C GLU A 15 -32.14 4.38 -9.20
N TRP A 16 -32.38 4.57 -10.51
CA TRP A 16 -31.87 3.64 -11.54
C TRP A 16 -30.35 3.56 -11.55
N THR A 17 -29.65 4.66 -11.29
CA THR A 17 -28.20 4.67 -11.17
C THR A 17 -27.72 3.85 -9.96
N LYS A 18 -28.43 3.93 -8.82
CA LYS A 18 -28.15 3.09 -7.64
C LYS A 18 -28.41 1.62 -7.94
N GLU A 19 -29.50 1.29 -8.58
CA GLU A 19 -29.84 -0.08 -8.97
C GLU A 19 -28.84 -0.66 -9.94
N TYR A 20 -28.38 0.13 -10.92
CA TYR A 20 -27.32 -0.23 -11.85
C TYR A 20 -26.00 -0.48 -11.12
N ALA A 21 -25.62 0.39 -10.19
CA ALA A 21 -24.43 0.24 -9.36
C ALA A 21 -24.49 -0.99 -8.43
N LEU A 22 -25.71 -1.38 -7.99
CA LEU A 22 -25.95 -2.59 -7.20
C LEU A 22 -26.03 -3.86 -8.05
N GLY A 23 -25.94 -3.74 -9.38
CA GLY A 23 -25.99 -4.86 -10.33
C GLY A 23 -27.38 -5.45 -10.56
N ASN A 24 -28.44 -4.70 -10.22
CA ASN A 24 -29.85 -5.06 -10.43
C ASN A 24 -30.58 -3.92 -11.14
N PRO A 25 -30.23 -3.56 -12.38
CA PRO A 25 -30.94 -2.51 -13.11
C PRO A 25 -32.40 -2.90 -13.35
N SER A 26 -33.33 -2.00 -13.00
CA SER A 26 -34.78 -2.16 -13.25
C SER A 26 -35.17 -1.73 -14.68
N VAL A 27 -34.22 -1.10 -15.42
CA VAL A 27 -34.44 -0.62 -16.78
C VAL A 27 -33.29 -0.96 -17.69
N GLU A 28 -33.54 -1.06 -19.00
CA GLU A 28 -32.48 -1.24 -20.00
C GLU A 28 -31.68 0.05 -20.20
N ASP A 29 -30.38 -0.09 -20.55
CA ASP A 29 -29.46 1.04 -20.77
C ASP A 29 -30.00 2.06 -21.78
N SER A 30 -30.72 1.60 -22.81
CA SER A 30 -31.34 2.45 -23.82
C SER A 30 -32.42 3.37 -23.26
N VAL A 31 -33.18 2.89 -22.24
CA VAL A 31 -34.22 3.66 -21.56
C VAL A 31 -33.61 4.70 -20.63
N TYR A 32 -32.57 4.28 -19.88
CA TYR A 32 -31.80 5.20 -19.03
C TYR A 32 -31.18 6.33 -19.87
N ASP A 33 -30.48 5.99 -20.94
CA ASP A 33 -29.80 6.96 -21.84
C ASP A 33 -30.76 7.96 -22.46
N SER A 34 -31.96 7.49 -22.85
CA SER A 34 -33.01 8.36 -23.40
C SER A 34 -33.47 9.39 -22.36
N LYS A 35 -33.74 8.93 -21.14
CA LYS A 35 -34.18 9.79 -20.03
C LYS A 35 -33.09 10.72 -19.53
N TYR A 36 -31.86 10.27 -19.51
CA TYR A 36 -30.70 11.10 -19.18
C TYR A 36 -30.46 12.23 -20.21
N LYS A 37 -30.68 11.96 -21.51
CA LYS A 37 -30.64 12.99 -22.57
C LYS A 37 -31.75 14.02 -22.40
N GLU A 38 -32.97 13.60 -22.02
CA GLU A 38 -34.11 14.46 -21.75
C GLU A 38 -33.83 15.39 -20.57
N LEU A 39 -33.24 14.86 -19.47
CA LEU A 39 -32.80 15.62 -18.31
C LEU A 39 -31.75 16.68 -18.70
N LYS A 40 -30.71 16.26 -19.41
CA LYS A 40 -29.63 17.14 -19.84
C LYS A 40 -30.09 18.26 -20.77
N ALA A 41 -31.02 17.97 -21.66
CA ALA A 41 -31.63 18.99 -22.52
C ALA A 41 -32.42 20.06 -21.73
N PHE A 42 -33.13 19.64 -20.67
CA PHE A 42 -33.81 20.59 -19.78
C PHE A 42 -32.81 21.49 -19.03
N GLU A 43 -31.74 20.94 -18.50
CA GLU A 43 -30.70 21.67 -17.76
C GLU A 43 -29.94 22.67 -18.61
N ILE A 44 -29.64 22.33 -19.87
CA ILE A 44 -29.03 23.25 -20.83
C ILE A 44 -29.93 24.47 -21.08
N ASN A 45 -31.25 24.25 -21.16
CA ASN A 45 -32.21 25.32 -21.42
C ASN A 45 -32.59 26.12 -20.15
N ASN A 46 -32.32 25.58 -18.95
CA ASN A 46 -32.70 26.17 -17.66
C ASN A 46 -31.56 26.11 -16.64
N PRO A 47 -30.38 26.73 -16.86
CA PRO A 47 -29.20 26.57 -16.05
C PRO A 47 -29.34 27.03 -14.59
N THR A 48 -30.32 27.92 -14.30
CA THR A 48 -30.60 28.41 -12.94
C THR A 48 -31.53 27.50 -12.12
N LEU A 49 -32.13 26.49 -12.75
CA LEU A 49 -33.07 25.55 -12.11
C LEU A 49 -32.44 24.18 -11.83
N ILE A 50 -31.14 24.02 -12.06
CA ILE A 50 -30.47 22.73 -11.88
C ILE A 50 -30.40 22.36 -10.40
N ILE A 51 -30.87 21.16 -10.05
CA ILE A 51 -30.82 20.60 -8.69
C ILE A 51 -29.44 20.04 -8.43
N ASP A 52 -28.85 20.31 -7.25
CA ASP A 52 -27.49 19.86 -6.90
C ASP A 52 -27.34 18.32 -6.87
N THR A 53 -28.43 17.60 -6.63
CA THR A 53 -28.49 16.13 -6.67
C THR A 53 -28.68 15.55 -8.08
N SER A 54 -28.71 16.38 -9.14
CA SER A 54 -28.88 15.88 -10.51
C SER A 54 -27.76 14.95 -10.92
N PRO A 55 -28.05 13.79 -11.57
CA PRO A 55 -27.04 12.86 -12.07
C PRO A 55 -26.13 13.44 -13.16
N THR A 56 -26.41 14.64 -13.68
CA THR A 56 -25.50 15.37 -14.58
C THR A 56 -24.42 16.14 -13.82
N ARG A 57 -24.63 16.43 -12.53
CA ARG A 57 -23.65 17.06 -11.62
C ARG A 57 -22.99 16.07 -10.68
N THR A 58 -23.69 15.02 -10.32
CA THR A 58 -23.16 13.90 -9.56
C THR A 58 -22.66 12.86 -10.55
N VAL A 59 -21.37 12.80 -10.83
CA VAL A 59 -20.77 11.68 -11.56
C VAL A 59 -20.83 10.47 -10.64
N VAL A 60 -21.85 9.63 -10.82
CA VAL A 60 -21.80 8.25 -10.35
C VAL A 60 -20.93 7.52 -11.36
N ASP A 61 -19.61 7.66 -11.16
CA ASP A 61 -18.66 6.83 -11.89
C ASP A 61 -18.97 5.38 -11.54
N GLY A 62 -19.27 4.56 -12.53
CA GLY A 62 -19.44 3.10 -12.42
C GLY A 62 -18.14 2.35 -12.08
N ALA A 63 -17.16 3.02 -11.46
CA ALA A 63 -15.99 2.45 -10.84
C ALA A 63 -16.31 2.23 -9.35
N VAL A 64 -16.25 0.99 -8.92
CA VAL A 64 -16.28 0.56 -7.52
C VAL A 64 -15.12 1.25 -6.77
N GLY A 65 -15.34 2.48 -6.26
CA GLY A 65 -14.31 3.24 -5.55
C GLY A 65 -14.83 4.59 -5.06
N PHE A 66 -14.24 5.09 -3.97
CA PHE A 66 -14.51 6.43 -3.45
C PHE A 66 -14.01 7.50 -4.44
N LYS A 67 -14.69 8.65 -4.49
CA LYS A 67 -14.26 9.81 -5.27
C LYS A 67 -12.84 10.21 -4.84
N LYS A 68 -11.94 10.36 -5.80
CA LYS A 68 -10.58 10.82 -5.57
C LYS A 68 -10.56 12.34 -5.51
N VAL A 69 -9.99 12.88 -4.44
CA VAL A 69 -9.88 14.31 -4.20
C VAL A 69 -8.42 14.67 -3.93
N LYS A 70 -7.93 15.71 -4.58
CA LYS A 70 -6.59 16.25 -4.35
C LYS A 70 -6.63 17.20 -3.15
N HIS A 71 -5.72 17.00 -2.19
CA HIS A 71 -5.55 17.91 -1.07
C HIS A 71 -5.00 19.27 -1.56
N GLU A 72 -5.60 20.38 -1.14
CA GLU A 72 -5.07 21.72 -1.41
C GLU A 72 -3.76 21.94 -0.65
N ILE A 73 -3.69 21.49 0.60
CA ILE A 73 -2.46 21.48 1.38
C ILE A 73 -2.03 20.01 1.52
N PRO A 74 -0.82 19.62 1.09
CA PRO A 74 -0.37 18.23 1.13
C PRO A 74 -0.43 17.59 2.53
N MET A 75 -0.91 16.34 2.64
CA MET A 75 -0.81 15.54 3.86
C MET A 75 0.52 14.77 3.86
N VAL A 76 1.59 15.45 4.21
CA VAL A 76 2.95 14.91 4.20
C VAL A 76 3.24 13.96 5.35
N SER A 77 4.30 13.16 5.22
CA SER A 77 4.79 12.28 6.30
C SER A 77 5.53 13.10 7.35
N ILE A 78 5.75 12.52 8.53
CA ILE A 78 6.63 13.06 9.56
C ILE A 78 7.93 12.24 9.54
N ALA A 79 9.09 12.93 9.56
CA ALA A 79 10.38 12.27 9.61
C ALA A 79 10.57 11.57 10.97
N ASN A 80 11.06 10.32 10.95
CA ASN A 80 11.26 9.54 12.17
C ASN A 80 12.59 9.88 12.85
N ALA A 81 12.62 9.74 14.17
CA ALA A 81 13.81 9.61 15.00
C ALA A 81 13.86 8.17 15.56
N ASN A 82 15.03 7.52 15.43
CA ASN A 82 15.24 6.15 15.88
C ASN A 82 15.72 6.14 17.34
N GLY A 83 14.81 6.44 18.26
CA GLY A 83 15.11 6.45 19.68
C GLY A 83 15.12 7.86 20.30
N ILE A 84 15.21 7.87 21.62
CA ILE A 84 15.13 9.10 22.40
C ILE A 84 16.34 10.02 22.16
N ASP A 85 17.54 9.47 21.99
CA ASP A 85 18.76 10.26 21.83
C ASP A 85 18.78 11.02 20.49
N GLU A 86 18.27 10.41 19.40
CA GLU A 86 18.10 11.11 18.12
C GLU A 86 17.04 12.22 18.24
N SER A 87 15.98 12.00 19.00
CA SER A 87 14.95 13.00 19.29
C SER A 87 15.51 14.18 20.07
N VAL A 88 16.30 13.91 21.12
CA VAL A 88 17.03 14.94 21.89
C VAL A 88 17.97 15.72 20.99
N SER A 89 18.72 15.04 20.13
CA SER A 89 19.64 15.67 19.19
C SER A 89 18.90 16.60 18.21
N TRP A 90 17.71 16.20 17.75
CA TRP A 90 16.88 17.04 16.89
C TRP A 90 16.37 18.28 17.62
N VAL A 91 15.83 18.14 18.86
CA VAL A 91 15.36 19.26 19.68
C VAL A 91 16.51 20.25 19.92
N ASN A 92 17.71 19.76 20.30
CA ASN A 92 18.90 20.57 20.49
C ASN A 92 19.34 21.29 19.20
N GLY A 93 19.27 20.60 18.06
CA GLY A 93 19.61 21.16 16.75
C GLY A 93 18.68 22.31 16.33
N ILE A 94 17.36 22.17 16.56
CA ILE A 94 16.38 23.23 16.31
C ILE A 94 16.64 24.41 17.25
N ASN A 95 16.84 24.16 18.56
CA ASN A 95 17.14 25.21 19.53
C ASN A 95 18.41 25.98 19.12
N THR A 96 19.51 25.29 18.87
CA THR A 96 20.79 25.92 18.52
C THR A 96 20.70 26.75 17.24
N LYS A 97 19.97 26.25 16.21
CA LYS A 97 19.91 26.91 14.90
C LYS A 97 18.93 28.08 14.84
N PHE A 98 17.81 27.97 15.55
CA PHE A 98 16.70 28.91 15.42
C PHE A 98 16.33 29.61 16.75
N ASN A 99 17.03 29.30 17.85
CA ASN A 99 16.75 29.82 19.20
C ASN A 99 15.30 29.53 19.67
N ILE A 100 14.81 28.32 19.36
CA ILE A 100 13.47 27.85 19.72
C ILE A 100 13.61 26.88 20.89
N ASN A 101 12.88 27.13 21.97
CA ASN A 101 12.92 26.31 23.18
C ASN A 101 11.52 25.86 23.65
N GLU A 102 10.52 25.88 22.80
CA GLU A 102 9.18 25.44 23.15
C GLU A 102 8.64 24.47 22.09
N TYR A 103 8.24 23.28 22.53
CA TYR A 103 7.75 22.21 21.70
C TYR A 103 6.45 21.66 22.26
N VAL A 104 5.55 21.21 21.40
CA VAL A 104 4.38 20.39 21.75
C VAL A 104 4.71 18.95 21.46
N ILE A 105 4.47 18.06 22.42
CA ILE A 105 4.55 16.63 22.23
C ILE A 105 3.19 15.98 22.44
N GLU A 106 2.85 15.07 21.54
CA GLU A 106 1.58 14.35 21.46
C GLU A 106 1.83 12.88 21.21
N PHE A 107 0.93 11.98 21.64
CA PHE A 107 1.01 10.58 21.25
C PHE A 107 0.84 10.43 19.74
N LYS A 108 1.66 9.60 19.11
CA LYS A 108 1.53 9.23 17.71
C LYS A 108 0.53 8.09 17.58
N MET A 109 -0.69 8.43 17.23
CA MET A 109 -1.77 7.47 17.05
C MET A 109 -1.51 6.54 15.87
N ASP A 110 -1.89 5.29 16.02
CA ASP A 110 -1.82 4.27 14.97
C ASP A 110 -3.21 4.03 14.37
N GLY A 111 -3.56 4.85 13.40
CA GLY A 111 -4.88 4.87 12.74
C GLY A 111 -4.79 5.21 11.26
N LEU A 112 -5.78 5.93 10.76
CA LEU A 112 -5.87 6.43 9.39
C LEU A 112 -6.01 7.95 9.39
N GLY A 113 -5.03 8.65 8.80
CA GLY A 113 -5.05 10.12 8.67
C GLY A 113 -6.21 10.61 7.82
N LEU A 114 -6.92 11.61 8.33
CA LEU A 114 -8.11 12.20 7.72
C LEU A 114 -8.04 13.73 7.79
N ALA A 115 -8.41 14.40 6.68
CA ALA A 115 -8.66 15.83 6.62
C ALA A 115 -10.16 16.08 6.57
N LEU A 116 -10.67 16.91 7.48
CA LEU A 116 -12.06 17.37 7.53
C LEU A 116 -12.12 18.78 6.97
N ILE A 117 -13.00 18.99 5.98
CA ILE A 117 -13.18 20.28 5.33
C ILE A 117 -14.51 20.88 5.77
N TYR A 118 -14.44 22.08 6.35
CA TYR A 118 -15.61 22.86 6.75
C TYR A 118 -15.74 24.09 5.85
N ASN A 119 -16.97 24.42 5.50
CA ASN A 119 -17.32 25.67 4.81
C ASN A 119 -18.43 26.37 5.59
N ASP A 120 -18.19 27.61 6.00
CA ASP A 120 -19.10 28.41 6.84
C ASP A 120 -19.62 27.62 8.06
N GLY A 121 -18.71 26.89 8.69
CA GLY A 121 -18.98 26.10 9.89
C GLY A 121 -19.63 24.72 9.64
N ILE A 122 -19.98 24.36 8.43
CA ILE A 122 -20.62 23.07 8.08
C ILE A 122 -19.54 22.12 7.52
N LEU A 123 -19.53 20.86 7.97
CA LEU A 123 -18.68 19.81 7.41
C LEU A 123 -19.15 19.45 6.00
N VAL A 124 -18.33 19.70 4.97
CA VAL A 124 -18.67 19.51 3.56
C VAL A 124 -17.91 18.38 2.89
N ASP A 125 -16.74 18.00 3.38
CA ASP A 125 -15.98 16.85 2.86
C ASP A 125 -15.06 16.25 3.92
N ALA A 126 -14.64 15.00 3.71
CA ALA A 126 -13.68 14.29 4.56
C ALA A 126 -12.78 13.41 3.68
N ILE A 127 -11.48 13.70 3.65
CA ILE A 127 -10.56 13.17 2.66
C ILE A 127 -9.45 12.38 3.37
N THR A 128 -9.26 11.11 3.01
CA THR A 128 -8.15 10.29 3.53
C THR A 128 -6.82 10.79 2.99
N ARG A 129 -5.70 10.48 3.70
CA ARG A 129 -4.36 10.92 3.30
C ARG A 129 -3.99 10.56 1.85
N GLY A 130 -4.25 9.31 1.39
CA GLY A 130 -3.97 8.83 0.03
C GLY A 130 -2.48 8.79 -0.36
N GLN A 131 -2.23 8.71 -1.66
CA GLN A 131 -0.90 8.79 -2.29
C GLN A 131 -0.85 10.01 -3.24
N ASP A 132 0.32 10.58 -3.46
CA ASP A 132 0.55 11.72 -4.38
C ASP A 132 -0.41 12.90 -4.14
N ASN A 133 -0.72 13.17 -2.87
CA ASN A 133 -1.67 14.19 -2.43
C ASN A 133 -3.12 13.98 -2.93
N ILE A 134 -3.48 12.75 -3.31
CA ILE A 134 -4.83 12.39 -3.74
C ILE A 134 -5.38 11.37 -2.75
N GLY A 135 -6.43 11.75 -2.02
CA GLY A 135 -7.13 10.88 -1.07
C GLY A 135 -8.52 10.44 -1.56
N ASP A 136 -9.12 9.53 -0.81
CA ASP A 136 -10.50 9.12 -1.01
C ASP A 136 -11.42 10.05 -0.21
N SER A 137 -12.45 10.61 -0.84
CA SER A 137 -13.55 11.26 -0.12
C SER A 137 -14.40 10.21 0.56
N VAL A 138 -14.42 10.22 1.88
CA VAL A 138 -15.16 9.29 2.74
C VAL A 138 -16.23 10.01 3.56
N TRP A 139 -16.75 11.11 3.03
CA TRP A 139 -17.63 12.03 3.72
C TRP A 139 -18.87 11.35 4.32
N GLU A 140 -19.57 10.50 3.55
CA GLU A 140 -20.77 9.80 4.01
C GLU A 140 -20.46 8.88 5.21
N ASN A 141 -19.31 8.22 5.19
CA ASN A 141 -18.83 7.35 6.26
C ASN A 141 -18.46 8.16 7.51
N VAL A 142 -17.83 9.31 7.33
CA VAL A 142 -17.44 10.22 8.43
C VAL A 142 -18.67 10.82 9.13
N LEU A 143 -19.79 10.99 8.45
CA LEU A 143 -21.03 11.39 9.10
C LEU A 143 -21.52 10.38 10.16
N GLN A 144 -21.10 9.12 10.07
CA GLN A 144 -21.42 8.06 11.05
C GLN A 144 -20.48 8.05 12.27
N ILE A 145 -19.41 8.83 12.25
CA ILE A 145 -18.49 8.95 13.39
C ILE A 145 -19.06 10.01 14.36
N GLU A 146 -19.46 9.57 15.55
CA GLU A 146 -20.24 10.38 16.49
C GLU A 146 -19.46 11.57 17.04
N ASN A 147 -18.16 11.40 17.31
CA ASN A 147 -17.31 12.43 17.93
C ASN A 147 -16.73 13.46 16.95
N ILE A 148 -17.18 13.47 15.68
CA ILE A 148 -16.85 14.53 14.74
C ILE A 148 -17.96 15.58 14.76
N PRO A 149 -17.69 16.84 15.15
CA PRO A 149 -18.63 17.93 15.06
C PRO A 149 -19.10 18.14 13.62
N LYS A 150 -20.40 18.12 13.37
CA LYS A 150 -20.94 18.35 12.01
C LYS A 150 -21.00 19.85 11.70
N THR A 151 -20.98 20.67 12.74
CA THR A 151 -20.95 22.13 12.66
C THR A 151 -19.96 22.69 13.70
N ILE A 152 -19.22 23.74 13.32
CA ILE A 152 -18.29 24.49 14.17
C ILE A 152 -18.54 25.99 14.00
N PRO A 153 -18.26 26.84 15.03
CA PRO A 153 -18.68 28.25 15.02
C PRO A 153 -17.70 29.16 14.25
N ILE A 154 -17.47 28.89 12.97
CA ILE A 154 -16.52 29.62 12.11
C ILE A 154 -17.13 29.92 10.74
N LYS A 155 -16.60 30.95 10.05
CA LYS A 155 -16.96 31.30 8.68
C LYS A 155 -15.79 31.11 7.72
N GLY A 156 -16.09 30.77 6.48
CA GLY A 156 -15.10 30.51 5.46
C GLY A 156 -14.68 29.04 5.40
N ILE A 157 -13.62 28.76 4.66
CA ILE A 157 -13.13 27.40 4.44
C ILE A 157 -12.04 27.07 5.46
N HIS A 158 -12.23 25.98 6.17
CA HIS A 158 -11.32 25.50 7.20
C HIS A 158 -10.97 24.03 6.99
N GLU A 159 -9.71 23.67 7.31
CA GLU A 159 -9.22 22.28 7.23
C GLU A 159 -8.67 21.86 8.59
N ILE A 160 -9.26 20.81 9.15
CA ILE A 160 -8.87 20.19 10.42
C ILE A 160 -8.38 18.78 10.13
N ARG A 161 -7.20 18.43 10.65
CA ARG A 161 -6.62 17.09 10.48
C ARG A 161 -6.59 16.32 11.78
N GLY A 162 -6.79 15.02 11.65
CA GLY A 162 -6.75 14.10 12.76
C GLY A 162 -6.52 12.67 12.28
N GLU A 163 -6.56 11.76 13.23
CA GLU A 163 -6.45 10.34 12.99
C GLU A 163 -7.79 9.67 13.31
N VAL A 164 -8.29 8.83 12.38
CA VAL A 164 -9.38 7.92 12.69
C VAL A 164 -8.78 6.71 13.37
N VAL A 165 -9.17 6.49 14.62
CA VAL A 165 -8.70 5.40 15.46
C VAL A 165 -9.87 4.50 15.86
N TRP A 166 -9.56 3.30 16.30
CA TRP A 166 -10.52 2.44 16.93
C TRP A 166 -10.16 2.28 18.40
N PHE A 167 -11.03 2.74 19.29
CA PHE A 167 -10.84 2.52 20.73
C PHE A 167 -10.88 1.03 21.03
N ILE A 168 -9.96 0.55 21.86
CA ILE A 168 -9.71 -0.87 22.11
C ILE A 168 -11.00 -1.59 22.53
N ASP A 169 -11.77 -1.00 23.46
CA ASP A 169 -13.03 -1.58 23.93
C ASP A 169 -14.04 -1.78 22.77
N ASN A 170 -14.19 -0.76 21.91
CA ASN A 170 -15.10 -0.83 20.75
C ASN A 170 -14.61 -1.84 19.70
N TYR A 171 -13.28 -1.94 19.52
CA TYR A 171 -12.67 -2.92 18.63
C TYR A 171 -12.91 -4.36 19.11
N GLU A 172 -12.76 -4.63 20.40
CA GLU A 172 -13.03 -5.93 20.99
C GLU A 172 -14.50 -6.30 20.88
N LEU A 173 -15.42 -5.42 21.27
CA LEU A 173 -16.86 -5.61 21.13
C LEU A 173 -17.28 -5.89 19.66
N TYR A 174 -16.67 -5.20 18.71
CA TYR A 174 -16.98 -5.44 17.30
C TYR A 174 -16.43 -6.77 16.79
N ASN A 175 -15.27 -7.20 17.26
CA ASN A 175 -14.72 -8.52 16.95
C ASN A 175 -15.55 -9.64 17.53
N ASP A 176 -16.05 -9.50 18.76
CA ASP A 176 -17.00 -10.45 19.34
C ASP A 176 -18.26 -10.57 18.49
N TYR A 177 -18.83 -9.43 18.09
CA TYR A 177 -19.95 -9.42 17.14
C TYR A 177 -19.63 -10.13 15.82
N LEU A 178 -18.42 -9.97 15.25
CA LEU A 178 -18.03 -10.67 14.02
C LEU A 178 -17.96 -12.19 14.24
N ILE A 179 -17.38 -12.62 15.36
CA ILE A 179 -17.25 -14.05 15.73
C ILE A 179 -18.63 -14.68 15.90
N ASP A 180 -19.53 -14.02 16.63
CA ASP A 180 -20.89 -14.50 16.87
C ASP A 180 -21.70 -14.66 15.57
N ASN A 181 -21.36 -13.84 14.56
CA ASN A 181 -21.96 -13.92 13.22
C ASN A 181 -21.16 -14.77 12.23
N ASN A 182 -20.25 -15.64 12.69
CA ASN A 182 -19.38 -16.49 11.85
C ASN A 182 -18.57 -15.71 10.80
N LYS A 183 -18.18 -14.46 11.10
CA LYS A 183 -17.32 -13.63 10.27
C LYS A 183 -15.90 -13.64 10.83
N LYS A 184 -14.93 -13.41 9.96
CA LYS A 184 -13.52 -13.30 10.37
C LYS A 184 -13.31 -12.02 11.19
N PRO A 185 -12.74 -12.08 12.40
CA PRO A 185 -12.41 -10.89 13.18
C PRO A 185 -11.34 -10.05 12.50
N MET A 186 -11.31 -8.76 12.81
CA MET A 186 -10.30 -7.82 12.34
C MET A 186 -8.95 -8.12 13.00
N SER A 187 -7.87 -8.06 12.24
CA SER A 187 -6.54 -8.48 12.69
C SER A 187 -5.87 -7.49 13.67
N ASN A 188 -6.15 -6.20 13.53
CA ASN A 188 -5.69 -5.14 14.42
C ASN A 188 -6.57 -3.89 14.27
N PRO A 189 -6.56 -2.96 15.27
CA PRO A 189 -7.39 -1.75 15.25
C PRO A 189 -7.11 -0.83 14.05
N ARG A 190 -5.85 -0.62 13.66
CA ARG A 190 -5.47 0.27 12.55
C ARG A 190 -6.01 -0.20 11.21
N ASN A 191 -5.70 -1.45 10.82
CA ASN A 191 -6.14 -2.00 9.54
C ASN A 191 -7.67 -2.18 9.51
N GLY A 192 -8.26 -2.54 10.66
CA GLY A 192 -9.69 -2.62 10.84
C GLY A 192 -10.36 -1.25 10.63
N ALA A 193 -9.89 -0.20 11.30
CA ALA A 193 -10.41 1.16 11.14
C ALA A 193 -10.32 1.64 9.68
N ALA A 194 -9.17 1.40 9.02
CA ALA A 194 -8.96 1.77 7.62
C ALA A 194 -9.92 1.02 6.67
N GLY A 195 -10.15 -0.27 6.90
CA GLY A 195 -11.07 -1.08 6.11
C GLY A 195 -12.53 -0.67 6.31
N ILE A 196 -12.93 -0.41 7.56
CA ILE A 196 -14.29 0.01 7.91
C ILE A 196 -14.58 1.42 7.39
N LEU A 197 -13.67 2.37 7.58
CA LEU A 197 -13.85 3.73 7.09
C LEU A 197 -14.02 3.78 5.55
N LYS A 198 -13.51 2.80 4.84
CA LYS A 198 -13.66 2.64 3.38
C LYS A 198 -14.72 1.59 3.00
N SER A 199 -15.66 1.29 3.90
CA SER A 199 -16.82 0.45 3.58
C SER A 199 -17.81 1.21 2.68
N HIS A 200 -18.39 0.50 1.71
CA HIS A 200 -19.52 1.04 0.91
C HIS A 200 -20.86 0.99 1.66
N ASP A 201 -20.91 0.31 2.81
CA ASP A 201 -22.08 0.29 3.69
C ASP A 201 -21.79 1.16 4.93
N THR A 202 -22.45 2.30 5.01
CA THR A 202 -22.32 3.25 6.12
C THR A 202 -22.76 2.68 7.47
N ASN A 203 -23.66 1.66 7.48
CA ASN A 203 -24.07 0.99 8.71
C ASN A 203 -22.90 0.21 9.34
N VAL A 204 -21.99 -0.32 8.53
CA VAL A 204 -20.78 -0.97 9.04
C VAL A 204 -19.93 0.03 9.83
N VAL A 205 -19.78 1.26 9.32
CA VAL A 205 -19.04 2.34 10.01
C VAL A 205 -19.72 2.73 11.31
N LYS A 206 -21.04 2.91 11.28
CA LYS A 206 -21.85 3.25 12.46
C LYS A 206 -21.73 2.19 13.56
N ASN A 207 -21.85 0.92 13.21
CA ASN A 207 -21.80 -0.19 14.17
C ASN A 207 -20.41 -0.41 14.76
N ALA A 208 -19.35 -0.07 14.03
CA ALA A 208 -17.97 -0.20 14.49
C ALA A 208 -17.56 0.88 15.50
N LYS A 209 -18.30 1.99 15.61
CA LYS A 209 -18.03 3.09 16.54
C LYS A 209 -16.59 3.58 16.48
N LEU A 210 -16.11 3.89 15.26
CA LEU A 210 -14.80 4.54 15.08
C LEU A 210 -14.80 5.91 15.75
N SER A 211 -13.61 6.42 16.09
CA SER A 211 -13.43 7.73 16.70
C SER A 211 -12.39 8.55 15.92
N PHE A 212 -12.59 9.85 15.87
CA PHE A 212 -11.66 10.80 15.30
C PHE A 212 -10.94 11.57 16.41
N VAL A 213 -9.63 11.68 16.31
CA VAL A 213 -8.79 12.43 17.25
C VAL A 213 -8.09 13.54 16.48
N ALA A 214 -8.43 14.79 16.74
CA ALA A 214 -7.85 15.94 16.05
C ALA A 214 -6.44 16.24 16.56
N TYR A 215 -5.52 16.58 15.64
CA TYR A 215 -4.14 16.91 15.99
C TYR A 215 -3.58 18.15 15.27
N SER A 216 -4.30 18.74 14.32
CA SER A 216 -3.82 19.90 13.59
C SER A 216 -4.95 20.71 12.97
N TYR A 217 -4.86 22.04 13.09
CA TYR A 217 -5.70 23.00 12.40
C TYR A 217 -4.86 23.66 11.29
N VAL A 218 -5.09 23.25 10.04
CA VAL A 218 -4.16 23.49 8.92
C VAL A 218 -4.53 24.72 8.11
N ARG A 219 -5.83 24.99 7.91
CA ARG A 219 -6.33 26.12 7.11
C ARG A 219 -7.41 26.87 7.88
N GLY A 220 -7.35 28.18 7.84
CA GLY A 220 -8.33 29.07 8.49
C GLY A 220 -8.04 29.40 9.94
N THR A 221 -6.93 28.89 10.50
CA THR A 221 -6.49 29.26 11.85
C THR A 221 -5.74 30.57 11.83
N GLU A 222 -5.94 31.39 12.86
CA GLU A 222 -5.17 32.60 13.18
C GLU A 222 -4.19 32.39 14.33
N CYS A 223 -4.18 31.18 14.91
CA CYS A 223 -3.29 30.86 16.03
C CYS A 223 -1.83 30.89 15.62
N ILE A 224 -1.00 31.51 16.47
CA ILE A 224 0.45 31.62 16.25
C ILE A 224 1.23 30.45 16.87
N ARG A 225 0.59 29.63 17.71
CA ARG A 225 1.15 28.47 18.38
C ARG A 225 0.36 27.19 18.02
N GLN A 226 1.06 26.08 18.01
CA GLN A 226 0.45 24.75 17.81
C GLN A 226 -0.47 24.38 18.99
N SER A 227 -0.08 24.71 20.22
CA SER A 227 -0.91 24.52 21.42
C SER A 227 -2.23 25.27 21.34
N ASP A 228 -2.22 26.52 20.84
CA ASP A 228 -3.44 27.31 20.70
C ASP A 228 -4.39 26.73 19.65
N ASP A 229 -3.84 26.10 18.58
CA ASP A 229 -4.66 25.34 17.62
C ASP A 229 -5.37 24.17 18.32
N LEU A 230 -4.65 23.40 19.16
CA LEU A 230 -5.23 22.27 19.87
C LEU A 230 -6.33 22.72 20.84
N ASP A 231 -6.09 23.78 21.60
CA ASP A 231 -7.09 24.37 22.50
C ASP A 231 -8.32 24.89 21.73
N THR A 232 -8.11 25.43 20.55
CA THR A 232 -9.21 25.89 19.67
C THR A 232 -10.02 24.70 19.16
N LEU A 233 -9.38 23.59 18.79
CA LEU A 233 -10.07 22.37 18.38
C LEU A 233 -10.91 21.79 19.52
N ILE A 234 -10.41 21.82 20.75
CA ILE A 234 -11.18 21.42 21.94
C ILE A 234 -12.44 22.31 22.10
N LYS A 235 -12.29 23.64 21.95
CA LYS A 235 -13.44 24.56 21.99
C LYS A 235 -14.45 24.34 20.89
N PHE A 236 -14.03 23.83 19.73
CA PHE A 236 -14.94 23.44 18.64
C PHE A 236 -15.62 22.08 18.88
N GLY A 237 -15.32 21.40 19.97
CA GLY A 237 -15.92 20.13 20.35
C GLY A 237 -15.21 18.89 19.78
N PHE A 238 -14.01 19.05 19.23
CA PHE A 238 -13.19 17.90 18.82
C PHE A 238 -12.58 17.21 20.03
N TYR A 239 -12.47 15.89 19.94
CA TYR A 239 -11.61 15.15 20.84
C TYR A 239 -10.15 15.37 20.41
N VAL A 240 -9.37 15.98 21.29
CA VAL A 240 -7.92 16.13 21.20
C VAL A 240 -7.31 15.31 22.33
N GLN A 241 -6.29 14.54 22.03
CA GLN A 241 -5.59 13.76 23.06
C GLN A 241 -4.79 14.67 23.99
N GLU A 242 -4.38 14.13 25.13
CA GLU A 242 -3.45 14.82 26.04
C GLU A 242 -2.16 15.19 25.29
N TYR A 243 -1.71 16.43 25.47
CA TYR A 243 -0.46 16.93 24.92
C TYR A 243 0.32 17.69 26.00
N HIS A 244 1.63 17.76 25.85
CA HIS A 244 2.50 18.48 26.76
C HIS A 244 3.30 19.56 26.02
N ILE A 245 3.43 20.73 26.67
CA ILE A 245 4.38 21.76 26.22
C ILE A 245 5.68 21.51 26.97
N VAL A 246 6.75 21.30 26.21
CA VAL A 246 8.07 20.94 26.73
C VAL A 246 9.15 21.87 26.22
N ASN A 247 10.25 21.93 26.93
CA ASN A 247 11.48 22.60 26.53
C ASN A 247 12.64 21.59 26.47
N ILE A 248 13.82 22.08 26.13
CA ILE A 248 15.03 21.25 26.00
C ILE A 248 15.40 20.51 27.29
N ASP A 249 15.11 21.11 28.47
CA ASP A 249 15.53 20.58 29.77
C ASP A 249 14.63 19.41 30.22
N ASN A 250 13.32 19.49 29.96
CA ASN A 250 12.34 18.52 30.44
C ASN A 250 11.83 17.55 29.35
N PHE A 251 12.19 17.76 28.07
CA PHE A 251 11.73 16.94 26.94
C PHE A 251 11.96 15.45 27.16
N LYS A 252 13.20 15.07 27.54
CA LYS A 252 13.58 13.65 27.69
C LYS A 252 12.76 12.96 28.77
N GLU A 253 12.57 13.61 29.91
CA GLU A 253 11.80 13.07 31.04
C GLU A 253 10.33 12.86 30.67
N ILE A 254 9.69 13.87 30.06
CA ILE A 254 8.28 13.79 29.71
C ILE A 254 8.05 12.79 28.57
N ALA A 255 8.95 12.74 27.58
CA ALA A 255 8.87 11.76 26.48
C ALA A 255 8.97 10.31 26.99
N GLU A 256 9.87 10.04 27.95
CA GLU A 256 9.97 8.71 28.59
C GLU A 256 8.74 8.41 29.46
N HIS A 257 8.19 9.39 30.16
CA HIS A 257 6.94 9.22 30.89
C HIS A 257 5.79 8.83 29.94
N MET A 258 5.62 9.54 28.83
CA MET A 258 4.63 9.20 27.80
C MET A 258 4.83 7.80 27.24
N ARG A 259 6.09 7.37 27.04
CA ARG A 259 6.39 6.01 26.57
C ARG A 259 5.85 4.94 27.52
N LEU A 260 5.94 5.17 28.84
CA LEU A 260 5.43 4.23 29.84
C LEU A 260 3.90 4.16 29.87
N GLN A 261 3.20 5.21 29.42
CA GLN A 261 1.74 5.24 29.36
C GLN A 261 1.16 4.46 28.17
N ARG A 262 1.99 3.95 27.25
CA ARG A 262 1.59 3.26 26.00
C ARG A 262 0.45 2.25 26.20
N TYR A 263 0.48 1.49 27.27
CA TYR A 263 -0.48 0.40 27.52
C TYR A 263 -1.75 0.83 28.26
N ASN A 264 -1.82 2.09 28.71
CA ASN A 264 -2.94 2.64 29.46
C ASN A 264 -3.87 3.49 28.58
N LEU A 265 -3.52 3.68 27.30
CA LEU A 265 -4.30 4.50 26.38
C LEU A 265 -5.46 3.69 25.77
N PRO A 266 -6.61 4.33 25.51
CA PRO A 266 -7.77 3.65 24.93
C PRO A 266 -7.62 3.34 23.43
N PHE A 267 -6.52 3.69 22.79
CA PHE A 267 -6.21 3.44 21.37
C PHE A 267 -4.74 3.09 21.18
N ALA A 268 -4.42 2.46 20.06
CA ALA A 268 -3.06 2.07 19.70
C ALA A 268 -2.21 3.29 19.32
N ILE A 269 -0.94 3.28 19.77
CA ILE A 269 0.07 4.29 19.45
C ILE A 269 1.38 3.63 19.02
N ASP A 270 2.16 4.31 18.16
CA ASP A 270 3.48 3.83 17.71
C ASP A 270 4.65 4.74 18.16
N GLY A 271 4.36 5.79 18.92
CA GLY A 271 5.36 6.73 19.40
C GLY A 271 4.76 8.04 19.92
N ILE A 272 5.53 9.10 19.82
CA ILE A 272 5.10 10.49 20.03
C ILE A 272 5.49 11.35 18.83
N VAL A 273 4.75 12.44 18.61
CA VAL A 273 5.08 13.49 17.64
C VAL A 273 5.57 14.71 18.40
N ILE A 274 6.72 15.22 18.01
CA ILE A 274 7.34 16.43 18.56
C ILE A 274 7.12 17.52 17.51
N LYS A 275 6.52 18.64 17.90
CA LYS A 275 6.21 19.78 17.03
C LYS A 275 6.81 21.04 17.61
N VAL A 276 7.44 21.87 16.78
CA VAL A 276 7.79 23.24 17.19
C VAL A 276 6.49 23.97 17.50
N ASN A 277 6.40 24.58 18.69
CA ASN A 277 5.14 25.23 19.13
C ASN A 277 4.86 26.52 18.36
N GLU A 278 5.86 27.33 18.10
CA GLU A 278 5.74 28.64 17.46
C GLU A 278 5.68 28.52 15.93
N LYS A 279 4.50 28.65 15.34
CA LYS A 279 4.23 28.45 13.90
C LYS A 279 4.92 29.49 13.01
N GLN A 280 5.27 30.65 13.51
CA GLN A 280 6.01 31.69 12.76
C GLN A 280 7.35 31.15 12.20
N PHE A 281 7.97 30.18 12.87
CA PHE A 281 9.23 29.58 12.43
C PHE A 281 9.07 28.48 11.38
N TYR A 282 7.86 27.98 11.11
CA TYR A 282 7.66 26.86 10.18
C TYR A 282 8.22 27.13 8.79
N LYS A 283 8.01 28.34 8.27
CA LYS A 283 8.55 28.75 6.97
C LYS A 283 10.08 28.81 6.95
N THR A 284 10.68 29.30 8.05
CA THR A 284 12.15 29.44 8.17
C THR A 284 12.84 28.09 8.37
N ILE A 285 12.24 27.19 9.17
CA ILE A 285 12.74 25.83 9.37
C ILE A 285 12.57 25.00 8.09
N GLY A 286 11.47 25.26 7.36
CA GLY A 286 11.18 24.62 6.09
C GLY A 286 10.88 23.13 6.19
N GLY A 287 11.07 22.42 5.09
CA GLY A 287 10.82 21.00 4.97
C GLY A 287 11.23 20.46 3.61
N THR A 288 11.03 19.17 3.42
CA THR A 288 11.14 18.49 2.13
C THR A 288 9.75 18.31 1.52
N THR A 289 9.66 17.87 0.27
CA THR A 289 8.39 17.47 -0.37
C THR A 289 7.69 16.33 0.39
N LYS A 290 8.43 15.56 1.20
CA LYS A 290 7.93 14.38 1.94
C LYS A 290 7.62 14.65 3.40
N SER A 291 8.33 15.58 4.05
CA SER A 291 8.18 15.84 5.48
C SER A 291 8.59 17.27 5.88
N PRO A 292 7.86 17.91 6.81
CA PRO A 292 8.29 19.16 7.41
C PRO A 292 9.46 18.92 8.37
N ASN A 293 10.39 19.88 8.46
CA ASN A 293 11.52 19.81 9.40
C ASN A 293 11.16 20.32 10.80
N TYR A 294 10.02 20.95 10.96
CA TYR A 294 9.51 21.48 12.25
C TYR A 294 8.66 20.45 13.03
N TYR A 295 8.51 19.21 12.50
CA TYR A 295 7.92 18.05 13.16
C TYR A 295 8.91 16.89 13.15
N ARG A 296 8.89 16.08 14.23
CA ARG A 296 9.66 14.83 14.34
C ARG A 296 8.82 13.77 15.02
N ALA A 297 8.85 12.55 14.52
CA ALA A 297 8.20 11.41 15.16
C ALA A 297 9.25 10.57 15.88
N TYR A 298 9.17 10.50 17.21
CA TYR A 298 9.93 9.52 17.99
C TYR A 298 9.11 8.23 18.05
N LYS A 299 9.56 7.21 17.34
CA LYS A 299 8.98 5.88 17.41
C LYS A 299 9.52 5.13 18.61
N PHE A 300 8.60 4.54 19.39
CA PHE A 300 8.98 3.73 20.53
C PHE A 300 9.73 2.48 20.08
N PRO A 301 10.66 1.95 20.89
CA PRO A 301 11.25 0.67 20.63
C PRO A 301 10.15 -0.40 20.45
N PRO A 302 10.29 -1.28 19.44
CA PRO A 302 9.33 -2.34 19.23
C PRO A 302 9.26 -3.27 20.45
N GLU A 303 8.05 -3.79 20.71
CA GLU A 303 7.86 -4.81 21.75
C GLU A 303 8.61 -6.08 21.37
N GLU A 304 9.40 -6.61 22.30
CA GLU A 304 10.12 -7.88 22.16
C GLU A 304 9.54 -8.92 23.12
N LYS A 305 9.28 -10.12 22.63
CA LYS A 305 8.80 -11.25 23.45
C LYS A 305 9.58 -12.52 23.16
N GLN A 306 9.75 -13.30 24.20
CA GLN A 306 10.33 -14.63 24.11
C GLN A 306 9.26 -15.68 23.78
N THR A 307 9.65 -16.67 22.94
CA THR A 307 8.86 -17.85 22.62
C THR A 307 9.76 -19.01 22.23
N HIS A 308 9.19 -20.22 22.00
CA HIS A 308 9.91 -21.41 21.57
C HIS A 308 9.79 -21.63 20.07
N LEU A 309 10.90 -21.91 19.39
CA LEU A 309 10.94 -22.28 17.97
C LEU A 309 10.52 -23.75 17.83
N LEU A 310 9.41 -24.01 17.19
CA LEU A 310 8.89 -25.36 16.98
C LEU A 310 9.46 -26.02 15.72
N ASN A 311 9.55 -25.26 14.62
CA ASN A 311 10.03 -25.78 13.33
C ASN A 311 10.46 -24.64 12.39
N ILE A 312 11.22 -25.00 11.36
CA ILE A 312 11.49 -24.13 10.20
C ILE A 312 10.91 -24.80 8.96
N GLU A 313 9.86 -24.19 8.40
CA GLU A 313 9.24 -24.58 7.14
C GLU A 313 9.94 -23.88 5.96
N HIS A 314 9.70 -24.41 4.75
CA HIS A 314 10.21 -23.84 3.52
C HIS A 314 9.07 -23.21 2.71
N SER A 315 9.25 -21.99 2.24
CA SER A 315 8.38 -21.34 1.27
C SER A 315 9.13 -21.18 -0.04
N ILE A 316 8.46 -21.45 -1.16
CA ILE A 316 9.00 -21.21 -2.51
C ILE A 316 8.14 -20.16 -3.19
N GLY A 317 8.79 -19.09 -3.68
CA GLY A 317 8.14 -18.10 -4.53
C GLY A 317 8.11 -18.52 -6.02
N MET A 318 7.43 -17.75 -6.84
CA MET A 318 7.35 -17.95 -8.30
C MET A 318 8.72 -17.97 -9.00
N SER A 319 9.74 -17.35 -8.41
CA SER A 319 11.12 -17.35 -8.92
C SER A 319 11.91 -18.61 -8.56
N GLY A 320 11.32 -19.54 -7.83
CA GLY A 320 11.99 -20.74 -7.32
C GLY A 320 12.86 -20.50 -6.08
N ALA A 321 12.98 -19.27 -5.58
CA ALA A 321 13.76 -18.95 -4.39
C ALA A 321 13.15 -19.58 -3.14
N ILE A 322 14.00 -20.30 -2.37
CA ILE A 322 13.59 -20.97 -1.13
C ILE A 322 13.86 -20.07 0.06
N THR A 323 12.79 -19.72 0.76
CA THR A 323 12.83 -18.88 1.96
C THR A 323 12.47 -19.72 3.18
N PRO A 324 13.33 -19.77 4.24
CA PRO A 324 12.99 -20.39 5.49
C PRO A 324 11.95 -19.54 6.25
N VAL A 325 10.98 -20.21 6.88
CA VAL A 325 9.91 -19.60 7.68
C VAL A 325 9.90 -20.28 9.06
N ALA A 326 10.17 -19.50 10.09
CA ALA A 326 10.09 -20.00 11.47
C ALA A 326 8.63 -20.19 11.87
N ILE A 327 8.35 -21.33 12.52
CA ILE A 327 7.10 -21.65 13.20
C ILE A 327 7.42 -21.75 14.70
N PHE A 328 6.67 -21.05 15.54
CA PHE A 328 6.92 -20.97 16.96
C PHE A 328 5.60 -20.96 17.74
N GLU A 329 5.65 -21.17 19.06
CA GLU A 329 4.47 -21.09 19.91
C GLU A 329 3.79 -19.73 19.77
N GLU A 330 2.45 -19.74 19.64
CA GLU A 330 1.67 -18.52 19.45
C GLU A 330 1.85 -17.54 20.61
N ILE A 331 2.20 -16.31 20.28
CA ILE A 331 2.33 -15.22 21.25
C ILE A 331 1.51 -14.00 20.84
N GLN A 332 1.03 -13.25 21.83
CA GLN A 332 0.46 -11.93 21.63
C GLN A 332 1.60 -10.91 21.53
N LEU A 333 1.72 -10.23 20.40
CA LEU A 333 2.79 -9.25 20.15
C LEU A 333 2.21 -8.01 19.46
N ALA A 334 2.35 -6.85 20.09
CA ALA A 334 1.81 -5.57 19.61
C ALA A 334 0.38 -5.71 19.08
N GLY A 335 -0.54 -6.19 19.94
CA GLY A 335 -1.97 -6.28 19.67
C GLY A 335 -2.42 -7.40 18.71
N THR A 336 -1.52 -8.26 18.21
CA THR A 336 -1.89 -9.38 17.32
C THR A 336 -1.25 -10.70 17.76
N LYS A 337 -1.91 -11.82 17.44
CA LYS A 337 -1.37 -13.15 17.62
C LYS A 337 -0.41 -13.49 16.49
N VAL A 338 0.78 -13.94 16.84
CA VAL A 338 1.86 -14.29 15.91
C VAL A 338 2.36 -15.68 16.22
N LYS A 339 2.53 -16.54 15.20
CA LYS A 339 3.02 -17.91 15.32
C LYS A 339 4.01 -18.31 14.22
N ARG A 340 4.32 -17.38 13.29
CA ARG A 340 5.27 -17.61 12.21
C ARG A 340 5.89 -16.30 11.74
N CYS A 341 7.14 -16.37 11.27
CA CYS A 341 7.80 -15.24 10.61
C CYS A 341 8.80 -15.70 9.54
N SER A 342 9.06 -14.83 8.56
CA SER A 342 10.11 -15.07 7.56
C SER A 342 11.50 -14.94 8.20
N LEU A 343 12.39 -15.85 7.84
CA LEU A 343 13.82 -15.79 8.18
C LEU A 343 14.66 -15.22 7.04
N HIS A 344 14.04 -14.74 5.98
CA HIS A 344 14.61 -14.13 4.77
C HIS A 344 15.53 -15.08 3.98
N ASN A 345 16.57 -15.64 4.58
CA ASN A 345 17.52 -16.56 3.95
C ASN A 345 18.16 -17.49 4.98
N TRP A 346 18.85 -18.52 4.51
CA TRP A 346 19.49 -19.53 5.36
C TRP A 346 20.72 -19.02 6.11
N ASP A 347 21.40 -18.00 5.60
CA ASP A 347 22.56 -17.42 6.27
C ASP A 347 22.18 -16.80 7.63
N ILE A 348 20.95 -16.27 7.75
CA ILE A 348 20.41 -15.79 9.03
C ILE A 348 20.13 -16.94 9.98
N VAL A 349 19.57 -18.05 9.49
CA VAL A 349 19.35 -19.27 10.29
C VAL A 349 20.68 -19.79 10.86
N ASP A 350 21.68 -19.90 10.00
CA ASP A 350 23.02 -20.38 10.34
C ASP A 350 23.73 -19.39 11.30
N TYR A 351 23.61 -18.08 11.05
CA TYR A 351 24.22 -17.08 11.92
C TYR A 351 23.61 -17.07 13.31
N LEU A 352 22.28 -17.07 13.42
CA LEU A 352 21.60 -17.08 14.71
C LEU A 352 21.77 -18.42 15.45
N GLY A 353 22.15 -19.48 14.75
CA GLY A 353 22.28 -20.82 15.28
C GLY A 353 20.92 -21.39 15.74
N LEU A 354 19.90 -21.18 14.92
CA LEU A 354 18.56 -21.67 15.23
C LEU A 354 18.54 -23.20 15.20
N HIS A 355 17.96 -23.79 16.25
CA HIS A 355 17.81 -25.22 16.40
C HIS A 355 16.43 -25.54 16.98
N LYS A 356 16.03 -26.79 16.89
CA LYS A 356 14.73 -27.25 17.37
C LYS A 356 14.56 -26.93 18.86
N ASP A 357 13.37 -26.46 19.21
CA ASP A 357 12.99 -26.10 20.58
C ASP A 357 13.86 -25.03 21.26
N CYS A 358 14.66 -24.23 20.47
CA CYS A 358 15.41 -23.13 21.03
C CYS A 358 14.50 -21.95 21.43
N ASN A 359 14.95 -21.20 22.43
CA ASN A 359 14.30 -19.97 22.86
C ASN A 359 14.67 -18.81 21.93
N ILE A 360 13.67 -18.14 21.40
CA ILE A 360 13.87 -17.02 20.48
C ILE A 360 13.19 -15.76 21.01
N ILE A 361 13.79 -14.62 20.71
CA ILE A 361 13.19 -13.29 20.93
C ILE A 361 12.63 -12.82 19.60
N ILE A 362 11.34 -12.43 19.62
CA ILE A 362 10.62 -11.93 18.46
C ILE A 362 10.21 -10.49 18.70
N ARG A 363 10.34 -9.67 17.65
CA ARG A 363 9.74 -8.32 17.56
C ARG A 363 8.99 -8.15 16.24
N LYS A 364 8.24 -7.06 16.09
CA LYS A 364 7.70 -6.65 14.79
C LYS A 364 8.55 -5.55 14.16
N ALA A 365 9.17 -5.83 13.03
CA ALA A 365 9.83 -4.81 12.22
C ALA A 365 8.79 -3.83 11.67
N GLY A 366 9.00 -2.52 11.92
CA GLY A 366 8.06 -1.48 11.50
C GLY A 366 6.65 -1.66 12.06
N GLU A 367 6.49 -2.36 13.19
CA GLU A 367 5.24 -2.66 13.89
C GLU A 367 4.27 -3.59 13.12
N ILE A 368 4.67 -4.10 11.98
CA ILE A 368 3.83 -4.92 11.10
C ILE A 368 4.37 -6.34 10.96
N ILE A 369 5.65 -6.49 10.57
CA ILE A 369 6.23 -7.77 10.16
C ILE A 369 6.98 -8.44 11.31
N PRO A 370 6.57 -9.65 11.76
CA PRO A 370 7.30 -10.37 12.79
C PRO A 370 8.69 -10.79 12.30
N GLU A 371 9.69 -10.67 13.15
CA GLU A 371 11.06 -11.14 12.90
C GLU A 371 11.70 -11.71 14.16
N ILE A 372 12.59 -12.70 14.01
CA ILE A 372 13.42 -13.19 15.09
C ILE A 372 14.60 -12.23 15.26
N VAL A 373 14.73 -11.69 16.47
CA VAL A 373 15.82 -10.79 16.84
C VAL A 373 17.05 -11.55 17.32
N GLN A 374 16.84 -12.61 18.09
CA GLN A 374 17.89 -13.35 18.76
C GLN A 374 17.47 -14.80 19.03
N CYS A 375 18.42 -15.72 18.94
CA CYS A 375 18.35 -17.01 19.64
C CYS A 375 19.05 -16.86 20.99
N ILE A 376 18.35 -17.18 22.07
CA ILE A 376 18.84 -16.91 23.44
C ILE A 376 20.08 -17.75 23.76
N GLU A 377 20.06 -19.02 23.36
CA GLU A 377 21.13 -19.99 23.64
C GLU A 377 22.44 -19.59 22.97
N THR A 378 22.39 -19.00 21.77
CA THR A 378 23.60 -18.59 21.04
C THR A 378 24.05 -17.17 21.36
N LYS A 379 23.16 -16.36 21.95
CA LYS A 379 23.35 -14.92 22.24
C LYS A 379 23.65 -14.05 21.01
N ARG A 380 23.44 -14.58 19.78
CA ARG A 380 23.62 -13.84 18.53
C ARG A 380 22.37 -13.09 18.13
N LYS A 381 22.52 -11.82 17.74
CA LYS A 381 21.42 -10.94 17.36
C LYS A 381 21.40 -10.69 15.85
N LYS A 382 20.21 -10.58 15.28
CA LYS A 382 20.00 -10.26 13.86
C LYS A 382 20.57 -8.89 13.50
N ASP A 383 20.47 -7.91 14.39
CA ASP A 383 20.99 -6.57 14.14
C ASP A 383 22.53 -6.57 13.95
N ASP A 384 23.24 -7.42 14.69
CA ASP A 384 24.70 -7.59 14.53
C ASP A 384 25.03 -8.19 13.15
N TYR A 385 24.23 -9.16 12.67
CA TYR A 385 24.38 -9.71 11.31
C TYR A 385 24.22 -8.64 10.23
N GLU A 386 23.22 -7.78 10.36
CA GLU A 386 22.98 -6.70 9.39
C GLU A 386 24.13 -5.67 9.38
N VAL A 387 24.73 -5.37 10.54
CA VAL A 387 25.91 -4.49 10.65
C VAL A 387 27.12 -5.13 9.97
N LEU A 388 27.44 -6.41 10.29
CA LEU A 388 28.55 -7.13 9.71
C LEU A 388 28.45 -7.21 8.18
N LYS A 389 27.24 -7.44 7.67
CA LYS A 389 26.97 -7.49 6.23
C LYS A 389 27.19 -6.14 5.55
N LYS A 390 26.75 -5.03 6.15
CA LYS A 390 26.96 -3.67 5.61
C LYS A 390 28.43 -3.29 5.57
N GLU A 391 29.21 -3.77 6.54
CA GLU A 391 30.66 -3.51 6.64
C GLU A 391 31.51 -4.49 5.82
N ASN A 392 30.90 -5.40 5.04
CA ASN A 392 31.58 -6.48 4.31
C ASN A 392 32.51 -7.34 5.19
N LYS A 393 32.19 -7.46 6.46
CA LYS A 393 32.96 -8.30 7.39
C LYS A 393 32.62 -9.78 7.22
N ASN A 394 33.59 -10.66 7.52
CA ASN A 394 33.36 -12.10 7.51
C ASN A 394 32.26 -12.48 8.53
N ILE A 395 31.20 -13.06 8.03
CA ILE A 395 30.10 -13.60 8.83
C ILE A 395 30.38 -15.08 9.06
N THR A 396 30.76 -15.42 10.29
CA THR A 396 31.03 -16.83 10.66
C THR A 396 29.71 -17.49 11.04
N PRO A 397 29.30 -18.60 10.36
CA PRO A 397 28.15 -19.39 10.77
C PRO A 397 28.32 -19.89 12.21
N TYR A 398 27.20 -20.05 12.91
CA TYR A 398 27.20 -20.72 14.21
C TYR A 398 27.02 -22.21 13.99
N TRP A 399 28.11 -22.94 14.19
CA TRP A 399 28.08 -24.41 14.20
C TRP A 399 27.80 -24.87 15.63
N SER A 400 26.55 -25.20 15.96
CA SER A 400 26.31 -25.92 17.18
C SER A 400 26.71 -27.39 16.95
N ASN A 401 27.44 -27.97 17.89
CA ASN A 401 27.66 -29.43 17.92
C ASN A 401 26.36 -30.20 18.23
N ASN A 402 25.24 -29.53 18.15
CA ASN A 402 23.93 -30.05 18.50
C ASN A 402 23.33 -30.74 17.27
N THR A 403 22.86 -31.98 17.45
CA THR A 403 22.18 -32.80 16.45
C THR A 403 20.85 -32.18 15.97
N ASP A 404 20.33 -31.19 16.71
CA ASP A 404 19.03 -30.55 16.47
C ASP A 404 19.10 -29.26 15.64
N ALA A 405 20.27 -28.93 15.06
CA ALA A 405 20.44 -27.78 14.18
C ALA A 405 19.60 -27.93 12.90
N TYR A 406 19.01 -26.83 12.46
CA TYR A 406 18.34 -26.78 11.16
C TYR A 406 19.36 -26.62 10.05
N TYR A 407 19.26 -27.43 9.02
CA TYR A 407 20.14 -27.40 7.85
C TYR A 407 19.35 -26.94 6.62
N ARG A 408 20.03 -26.16 5.78
CA ARG A 408 19.50 -25.80 4.47
C ARG A 408 19.24 -27.06 3.63
N PRO A 409 18.07 -27.17 2.98
CA PRO A 409 17.78 -28.29 2.09
C PRO A 409 18.73 -28.26 0.88
N THR A 410 19.17 -29.42 0.44
CA THR A 410 19.95 -29.60 -0.79
C THR A 410 19.08 -29.89 -2.01
N VAL A 411 17.85 -30.32 -1.76
CA VAL A 411 16.83 -30.59 -2.78
C VAL A 411 15.57 -29.78 -2.49
N CYS A 412 14.84 -29.46 -3.53
CA CYS A 412 13.55 -28.78 -3.42
C CYS A 412 12.56 -29.64 -2.63
N PRO A 413 12.00 -29.16 -1.52
CA PRO A 413 11.09 -29.94 -0.69
C PRO A 413 9.74 -30.25 -1.37
N PHE A 414 9.44 -29.64 -2.52
CA PHE A 414 8.19 -29.81 -3.23
C PHE A 414 8.30 -30.69 -4.49
N CYS A 415 9.42 -30.64 -5.23
CA CYS A 415 9.58 -31.41 -6.46
C CYS A 415 10.84 -32.30 -6.48
N GLY A 416 11.64 -32.31 -5.42
CA GLY A 416 12.84 -33.15 -5.31
C GLY A 416 14.04 -32.70 -6.16
N ASN A 417 13.93 -31.64 -6.97
CA ASN A 417 15.03 -31.19 -7.82
C ASN A 417 16.18 -30.61 -6.98
N ILE A 418 17.43 -30.81 -7.42
CA ILE A 418 18.61 -30.27 -6.74
C ILE A 418 18.57 -28.75 -6.75
N LEU A 419 18.77 -28.15 -5.58
CA LEU A 419 18.81 -26.70 -5.44
C LEU A 419 20.14 -26.13 -5.93
N LYS A 420 20.07 -24.98 -6.60
CA LYS A 420 21.22 -24.25 -7.09
C LYS A 420 21.37 -22.92 -6.38
N ASN A 421 22.60 -22.50 -6.17
CA ASN A 421 22.88 -21.15 -5.70
C ASN A 421 22.63 -20.17 -6.86
N GLN A 422 21.83 -19.15 -6.63
CA GLN A 422 21.60 -18.10 -7.61
C GLN A 422 22.89 -17.32 -7.84
N THR A 423 23.19 -16.99 -9.10
CA THR A 423 24.34 -16.16 -9.46
C THR A 423 23.89 -14.82 -10.03
N ASN A 424 24.69 -13.78 -9.83
CA ASN A 424 24.49 -12.50 -10.49
C ASN A 424 25.01 -12.53 -11.94
N ALA A 425 24.87 -11.42 -12.67
CA ALA A 425 25.35 -11.29 -14.05
C ALA A 425 26.87 -11.52 -14.22
N ASN A 426 27.65 -11.32 -13.16
CA ASN A 426 29.11 -11.52 -13.15
C ASN A 426 29.53 -12.96 -12.77
N GLY A 427 28.56 -13.85 -12.50
CA GLY A 427 28.81 -15.21 -12.04
C GLY A 427 29.05 -15.35 -10.53
N ASP A 428 28.96 -14.27 -9.74
CA ASP A 428 29.13 -14.35 -8.28
C ASP A 428 27.90 -15.00 -7.66
N LYS A 429 28.13 -15.88 -6.68
CA LYS A 429 27.06 -16.56 -5.95
C LYS A 429 26.30 -15.57 -5.08
N LEU A 430 24.99 -15.57 -5.23
CA LEU A 430 24.07 -14.83 -4.36
C LEU A 430 23.69 -15.67 -3.14
N ILE A 431 23.12 -15.01 -2.13
CA ILE A 431 22.63 -15.65 -0.90
C ILE A 431 21.45 -16.60 -1.17
N SER A 432 20.72 -16.35 -2.26
CA SER A 432 19.49 -17.10 -2.57
C SER A 432 19.76 -18.45 -3.20
N TRP A 433 19.07 -19.46 -2.70
CA TRP A 433 19.03 -20.81 -3.28
C TRP A 433 17.71 -20.99 -4.01
N VAL A 434 17.77 -21.57 -5.21
CA VAL A 434 16.63 -21.65 -6.12
C VAL A 434 16.41 -23.07 -6.63
N CYS A 435 15.16 -23.42 -6.79
CA CYS A 435 14.73 -24.54 -7.60
C CYS A 435 14.56 -24.04 -9.02
N ASP A 436 15.34 -24.56 -9.96
CA ASP A 436 15.27 -24.19 -11.39
C ASP A 436 14.37 -25.11 -12.23
N ASN A 437 13.64 -26.03 -11.58
CA ASN A 437 12.68 -26.88 -12.26
C ASN A 437 11.45 -26.06 -12.68
N ALA A 438 11.26 -25.89 -13.99
CA ALA A 438 10.15 -25.15 -14.57
C ALA A 438 8.77 -25.78 -14.24
N ASP A 439 8.76 -27.13 -14.03
CA ASP A 439 7.55 -27.92 -13.74
C ASP A 439 7.26 -28.04 -12.24
N CYS A 440 7.98 -27.30 -11.41
CA CYS A 440 7.70 -27.26 -9.97
C CYS A 440 6.32 -26.64 -9.72
N GLN A 441 5.37 -27.44 -9.19
CA GLN A 441 3.97 -27.06 -9.02
C GLN A 441 3.78 -25.77 -8.21
N VAL A 442 4.63 -25.55 -7.20
CA VAL A 442 4.56 -24.34 -6.37
C VAL A 442 4.98 -23.09 -7.18
N GLN A 443 5.95 -23.21 -8.07
CA GLN A 443 6.33 -22.11 -8.96
C GLN A 443 5.23 -21.83 -10.00
N ILE A 444 4.65 -22.88 -10.59
CA ILE A 444 3.51 -22.76 -11.51
C ILE A 444 2.36 -22.04 -10.83
N PHE A 445 1.97 -22.50 -9.65
CA PHE A 445 0.95 -21.83 -8.83
C PHE A 445 1.26 -20.34 -8.61
N GLY A 446 2.49 -20.02 -8.17
CA GLY A 446 2.92 -18.65 -7.93
C GLY A 446 2.86 -17.76 -9.18
N LYS A 447 3.19 -18.30 -10.36
CA LYS A 447 3.08 -17.57 -11.66
C LYS A 447 1.63 -17.24 -12.00
N PHE A 448 0.68 -18.15 -11.80
CA PHE A 448 -0.74 -17.89 -12.02
C PHE A 448 -1.30 -16.84 -11.05
N VAL A 449 -0.92 -16.90 -9.76
CA VAL A 449 -1.32 -15.91 -8.75
C VAL A 449 -0.75 -14.54 -9.12
N ASN A 450 0.53 -14.46 -9.52
CA ASN A 450 1.16 -13.23 -9.97
C ASN A 450 0.45 -12.65 -11.20
N PHE A 451 0.15 -13.47 -12.20
CA PHE A 451 -0.55 -13.04 -13.42
C PHE A 451 -1.88 -12.35 -13.10
N ALA A 452 -2.67 -12.92 -12.19
CA ALA A 452 -3.97 -12.38 -11.80
C ALA A 452 -3.85 -11.17 -10.84
N SER A 453 -2.67 -10.89 -10.28
CA SER A 453 -2.44 -9.87 -9.25
C SER A 453 -2.76 -8.45 -9.72
N ARG A 454 -2.94 -7.53 -8.74
CA ARG A 454 -3.28 -6.12 -8.99
C ARG A 454 -2.21 -5.37 -9.81
N SER A 455 -0.93 -5.70 -9.63
CA SER A 455 0.19 -5.09 -10.37
C SER A 455 0.27 -5.57 -11.82
N CYS A 456 -0.26 -6.76 -12.12
CA CYS A 456 -0.23 -7.37 -13.43
C CYS A 456 -1.59 -7.25 -14.15
N MET A 457 -2.31 -8.35 -14.34
CA MET A 457 -3.57 -8.32 -15.11
C MET A 457 -4.78 -7.89 -14.29
N ASN A 458 -4.63 -7.67 -12.96
CA ASN A 458 -5.65 -7.15 -12.04
C ASN A 458 -7.02 -7.84 -12.18
N ILE A 459 -7.01 -9.16 -12.14
CA ILE A 459 -8.23 -9.97 -12.27
C ILE A 459 -8.88 -10.09 -10.90
N THR A 460 -9.78 -9.16 -10.58
CA THR A 460 -10.46 -9.12 -9.28
C THR A 460 -11.28 -10.39 -9.05
N GLY A 461 -11.11 -10.98 -7.86
CA GLY A 461 -11.79 -12.22 -7.45
C GLY A 461 -11.00 -13.48 -7.74
N VAL A 462 -9.86 -13.39 -8.45
CA VAL A 462 -8.92 -14.50 -8.65
C VAL A 462 -7.78 -14.35 -7.65
N GLY A 463 -7.90 -15.03 -6.52
CA GLY A 463 -6.86 -15.12 -5.49
C GLY A 463 -6.29 -16.54 -5.40
N GLU A 464 -5.36 -16.76 -4.47
CA GLU A 464 -4.66 -18.04 -4.26
C GLU A 464 -5.60 -19.25 -4.20
N ALA A 465 -6.67 -19.16 -3.40
CA ALA A 465 -7.62 -20.27 -3.24
C ALA A 465 -8.30 -20.65 -4.56
N LEU A 466 -8.70 -19.68 -5.38
CA LEU A 466 -9.33 -19.98 -6.66
C LEU A 466 -8.31 -20.50 -7.69
N VAL A 467 -7.10 -19.95 -7.70
CA VAL A 467 -6.03 -20.48 -8.57
C VAL A 467 -5.74 -21.95 -8.25
N GLN A 468 -5.65 -22.29 -6.95
CA GLN A 468 -5.45 -23.68 -6.55
C GLN A 468 -6.61 -24.58 -7.02
N ASN A 469 -7.85 -24.18 -6.78
CA ASN A 469 -9.02 -24.95 -7.21
C ASN A 469 -9.06 -25.14 -8.75
N LEU A 470 -8.69 -24.13 -9.50
CA LEU A 470 -8.64 -24.19 -10.98
C LEU A 470 -7.51 -25.13 -11.48
N LEU A 471 -6.36 -25.12 -10.81
CA LEU A 471 -5.26 -26.05 -11.11
C LEU A 471 -5.65 -27.48 -10.78
N ASP A 472 -6.25 -27.73 -9.61
CA ASP A 472 -6.72 -29.05 -9.18
C ASP A 472 -7.82 -29.60 -10.11
N ALA A 473 -8.66 -28.72 -10.65
CA ALA A 473 -9.68 -29.05 -11.64
C ALA A 473 -9.11 -29.19 -13.08
N GLY A 474 -7.80 -28.99 -13.30
CA GLY A 474 -7.16 -29.08 -14.60
C GLY A 474 -7.59 -28.00 -15.59
N LYS A 475 -8.15 -26.87 -15.10
CA LYS A 475 -8.66 -25.77 -15.92
C LYS A 475 -7.58 -24.76 -16.32
N LEU A 476 -6.42 -24.75 -15.65
CA LEU A 476 -5.29 -23.89 -15.95
C LEU A 476 -4.07 -24.73 -16.31
N LYS A 477 -3.57 -24.56 -17.52
CA LYS A 477 -2.30 -25.11 -18.02
C LYS A 477 -1.36 -23.97 -18.44
N SER A 478 -1.92 -22.88 -18.95
CA SER A 478 -1.22 -21.66 -19.33
C SER A 478 -2.00 -20.42 -18.84
N VAL A 479 -1.35 -19.26 -18.76
CA VAL A 479 -2.02 -18.00 -18.37
C VAL A 479 -3.11 -17.59 -19.38
N ALA A 480 -3.04 -18.07 -20.62
CA ALA A 480 -4.09 -17.85 -21.63
C ALA A 480 -5.41 -18.53 -21.25
N ASP A 481 -5.36 -19.59 -20.45
CA ASP A 481 -6.56 -20.34 -20.05
C ASP A 481 -7.50 -19.53 -19.16
N PHE A 482 -7.03 -18.54 -18.43
CA PHE A 482 -7.91 -17.61 -17.71
C PHE A 482 -8.96 -17.00 -18.65
N TYR A 483 -8.59 -16.69 -19.88
CA TYR A 483 -9.46 -16.05 -20.87
C TYR A 483 -10.40 -17.02 -21.61
N LYS A 484 -10.24 -18.33 -21.38
CA LYS A 484 -11.12 -19.39 -21.89
C LYS A 484 -12.17 -19.82 -20.86
N LEU A 485 -12.02 -19.41 -19.58
CA LEU A 485 -12.95 -19.77 -18.52
C LEU A 485 -14.35 -19.24 -18.79
N THR A 486 -15.34 -20.08 -18.47
CA THR A 486 -16.76 -19.76 -18.51
C THR A 486 -17.32 -19.68 -17.09
N VAL A 487 -18.53 -19.13 -16.94
CA VAL A 487 -19.25 -19.08 -15.66
C VAL A 487 -19.40 -20.48 -15.07
N ASN A 488 -19.70 -21.48 -15.92
CA ASN A 488 -19.88 -22.87 -15.49
C ASN A 488 -18.59 -23.52 -14.95
N ASP A 489 -17.43 -23.08 -15.42
CA ASP A 489 -16.14 -23.57 -14.93
C ASP A 489 -15.83 -23.08 -13.52
N LEU A 490 -16.47 -22.01 -13.07
CA LEU A 490 -16.25 -21.39 -11.76
C LEU A 490 -17.29 -21.79 -10.71
N ILE A 491 -18.53 -22.10 -11.15
CA ILE A 491 -19.59 -22.50 -10.22
C ILE A 491 -19.23 -23.81 -9.55
N GLY A 492 -19.32 -23.84 -8.21
CA GLY A 492 -18.99 -25.01 -7.39
C GLY A 492 -17.52 -25.15 -7.02
N LEU A 493 -16.61 -24.31 -7.54
CA LEU A 493 -15.25 -24.23 -7.04
C LEU A 493 -15.22 -23.47 -5.71
N GLY A 494 -15.00 -24.19 -4.62
CA GLY A 494 -15.12 -23.62 -3.27
C GLY A 494 -16.53 -23.06 -3.01
N ASN A 495 -16.63 -21.82 -2.58
CA ASN A 495 -17.91 -21.15 -2.27
C ASN A 495 -18.42 -20.26 -3.41
N ILE A 496 -17.96 -20.44 -4.65
CA ILE A 496 -18.32 -19.57 -5.77
C ILE A 496 -19.72 -19.97 -6.30
N ARG A 497 -20.64 -19.00 -6.21
CA ARG A 497 -21.98 -19.08 -6.79
C ARG A 497 -22.05 -18.23 -8.07
N GLU A 498 -23.12 -18.36 -8.84
CA GLU A 498 -23.31 -17.71 -10.15
C GLU A 498 -23.00 -16.21 -10.15
N LYS A 499 -23.49 -15.44 -9.18
CA LYS A 499 -23.21 -14.01 -9.07
C LYS A 499 -21.73 -13.69 -8.94
N SER A 500 -21.00 -14.47 -8.14
CA SER A 500 -19.55 -14.33 -7.97
C SER A 500 -18.79 -14.77 -9.21
N ALA A 501 -19.21 -15.88 -9.84
CA ALA A 501 -18.64 -16.37 -11.08
C ALA A 501 -18.75 -15.32 -12.21
N ASN A 502 -19.94 -14.71 -12.38
CA ASN A 502 -20.15 -13.65 -13.35
C ASN A 502 -19.25 -12.43 -13.10
N LYS A 503 -19.05 -12.00 -11.83
CA LYS A 503 -18.12 -10.92 -11.50
C LYS A 503 -16.67 -11.26 -11.90
N ILE A 504 -16.23 -12.48 -11.65
CA ILE A 504 -14.87 -12.94 -12.02
C ILE A 504 -14.71 -12.94 -13.54
N ILE A 505 -15.65 -13.52 -14.29
CA ILE A 505 -15.60 -13.54 -15.75
C ILE A 505 -15.60 -12.12 -16.34
N ASN A 506 -16.38 -11.20 -15.79
CA ASN A 506 -16.36 -9.80 -16.21
C ASN A 506 -15.01 -9.14 -15.91
N SER A 507 -14.38 -9.46 -14.76
CA SER A 507 -13.04 -8.98 -14.44
C SER A 507 -11.99 -9.51 -15.41
N ILE A 508 -12.06 -10.81 -15.78
CA ILE A 508 -11.20 -11.42 -16.81
C ILE A 508 -11.40 -10.71 -18.16
N LYS A 509 -12.63 -10.47 -18.59
CA LYS A 509 -12.91 -9.73 -19.84
C LYS A 509 -12.36 -8.31 -19.81
N LYS A 510 -12.51 -7.61 -18.68
CA LYS A 510 -11.98 -6.24 -18.49
C LYS A 510 -10.46 -6.21 -18.56
N SER A 511 -9.77 -7.22 -18.01
CA SER A 511 -8.31 -7.28 -18.00
C SER A 511 -7.69 -7.38 -19.40
N LYS A 512 -8.44 -7.78 -20.43
CA LYS A 512 -7.97 -7.76 -21.83
C LYS A 512 -7.56 -6.35 -22.29
N ASN A 513 -8.17 -5.31 -21.72
CA ASN A 513 -7.90 -3.91 -22.07
C ASN A 513 -6.73 -3.30 -21.28
N ASN A 514 -6.01 -4.09 -20.51
CA ASN A 514 -4.83 -3.64 -19.77
C ASN A 514 -3.67 -3.28 -20.72
N TYR A 515 -2.60 -2.73 -20.16
CA TYR A 515 -1.43 -2.32 -20.93
C TYR A 515 -0.46 -3.48 -21.16
N LEU A 516 0.28 -3.43 -22.26
CA LEU A 516 1.26 -4.45 -22.64
C LEU A 516 2.33 -4.68 -21.56
N HIS A 517 2.78 -3.63 -20.85
CA HIS A 517 3.74 -3.78 -19.78
C HIS A 517 3.21 -4.60 -18.59
N GLN A 518 1.91 -4.51 -18.29
CA GLN A 518 1.27 -5.31 -17.24
C GLN A 518 1.20 -6.79 -17.63
N LEU A 519 0.94 -7.08 -18.90
CA LEU A 519 1.01 -8.44 -19.42
C LEU A 519 2.43 -9.01 -19.33
N ILE A 520 3.43 -8.24 -19.79
CA ILE A 520 4.85 -8.66 -19.75
C ILE A 520 5.28 -8.96 -18.30
N GLU A 521 4.92 -8.11 -17.35
CA GLU A 521 5.19 -8.34 -15.92
C GLU A 521 4.46 -9.60 -15.41
N GLY A 522 3.21 -9.80 -15.80
CA GLY A 522 2.40 -10.95 -15.44
C GLY A 522 2.93 -12.29 -15.97
N LEU A 523 3.66 -12.29 -17.08
CA LEU A 523 4.30 -13.50 -17.63
C LEU A 523 5.42 -14.04 -16.74
N SER A 524 5.82 -13.34 -15.69
CA SER A 524 6.81 -13.76 -14.69
C SER A 524 8.15 -14.17 -15.33
N ILE A 525 8.59 -13.44 -16.36
CA ILE A 525 9.87 -13.66 -17.04
C ILE A 525 11.01 -13.29 -16.08
N PRO A 526 12.04 -14.15 -15.91
CA PRO A 526 13.14 -13.85 -15.00
C PRO A 526 13.77 -12.48 -15.27
N SER A 527 14.03 -11.70 -14.22
CA SER A 527 14.61 -10.34 -14.27
C SER A 527 13.77 -9.28 -14.98
N VAL A 528 12.55 -9.59 -15.42
CA VAL A 528 11.60 -8.67 -16.05
C VAL A 528 10.49 -8.33 -15.06
N GLY A 529 10.72 -7.32 -14.24
CA GLY A 529 9.76 -6.83 -13.24
C GLY A 529 9.19 -5.46 -13.61
N HIS A 530 8.56 -4.83 -12.63
CA HIS A 530 7.82 -3.56 -12.76
C HIS A 530 8.62 -2.41 -13.40
N SER A 531 9.92 -2.30 -13.15
CA SER A 531 10.78 -1.25 -13.73
C SER A 531 11.21 -1.52 -15.18
N VAL A 532 11.26 -2.78 -15.61
CA VAL A 532 11.77 -3.21 -16.92
C VAL A 532 10.64 -3.41 -17.92
N SER A 533 9.50 -3.95 -17.49
CA SER A 533 8.37 -4.26 -18.38
C SER A 533 7.84 -3.05 -19.18
N PRO A 534 7.79 -1.80 -18.65
CA PRO A 534 7.40 -0.64 -19.44
C PRO A 534 8.42 -0.29 -20.55
N LEU A 535 9.71 -0.46 -20.28
CA LEU A 535 10.77 -0.21 -21.27
C LEU A 535 10.65 -1.19 -22.44
N ILE A 536 10.48 -2.48 -22.11
CA ILE A 536 10.24 -3.53 -23.13
C ILE A 536 8.98 -3.22 -23.93
N ALA A 537 7.85 -2.95 -23.27
CA ALA A 537 6.58 -2.68 -23.94
C ALA A 537 6.65 -1.50 -24.92
N ASN A 538 7.36 -0.43 -24.53
CA ASN A 538 7.59 0.74 -25.39
C ASN A 538 8.50 0.44 -26.58
N SER A 539 9.46 -0.48 -26.43
CA SER A 539 10.34 -0.92 -27.53
C SER A 539 9.58 -1.77 -28.55
N ILE A 540 8.99 -2.89 -28.09
CA ILE A 540 8.40 -3.88 -28.99
C ILE A 540 6.98 -3.53 -29.48
N LYS A 541 6.24 -2.71 -28.72
CA LYS A 541 4.86 -2.24 -29.00
C LYS A 541 3.80 -3.34 -29.19
N LYS A 542 4.19 -4.58 -29.46
CA LYS A 542 3.33 -5.76 -29.54
C LYS A 542 4.12 -6.98 -29.10
N LEU A 543 3.51 -7.90 -28.37
CA LEU A 543 4.21 -9.02 -27.74
C LEU A 543 4.89 -9.95 -28.77
N ASN A 544 4.29 -10.12 -29.93
CA ASN A 544 4.84 -10.93 -31.04
C ASN A 544 5.49 -10.10 -32.16
N ALA A 545 5.89 -8.86 -31.89
CA ALA A 545 6.64 -8.07 -32.87
C ALA A 545 8.02 -8.67 -33.12
N THR A 546 8.54 -8.44 -34.32
CA THR A 546 9.94 -8.74 -34.62
C THR A 546 10.83 -7.66 -34.02
N PHE A 547 11.77 -8.04 -33.19
CA PHE A 547 12.73 -7.14 -32.54
C PHE A 547 14.08 -7.84 -32.39
N THR A 548 15.13 -7.07 -32.19
CA THR A 548 16.48 -7.57 -31.95
C THR A 548 16.86 -7.30 -30.48
N ILE A 549 17.91 -7.96 -30.00
CA ILE A 549 18.47 -7.69 -28.66
C ILE A 549 18.93 -6.23 -28.56
N ASN A 550 19.47 -5.66 -29.65
CA ASN A 550 19.93 -4.27 -29.69
C ASN A 550 18.77 -3.27 -29.52
N ASP A 551 17.60 -3.55 -30.07
CA ASP A 551 16.41 -2.70 -29.90
C ASP A 551 16.01 -2.56 -28.42
N LEU A 552 16.21 -3.62 -27.63
CA LEU A 552 15.97 -3.62 -26.19
C LEU A 552 17.08 -2.88 -25.44
N ILE A 553 18.35 -3.07 -25.81
CA ILE A 553 19.50 -2.39 -25.20
C ILE A 553 19.41 -0.88 -25.43
N ASP A 554 19.03 -0.44 -26.61
CA ASP A 554 18.86 0.97 -26.95
C ASP A 554 17.76 1.66 -26.14
N CYS A 555 16.80 0.89 -25.61
CA CYS A 555 15.78 1.36 -24.67
C CYS A 555 16.25 1.41 -23.20
N GLY A 556 17.52 1.15 -22.91
CA GLY A 556 18.10 1.22 -21.57
C GLY A 556 18.02 -0.10 -20.77
N ILE A 557 17.76 -1.22 -21.45
CA ILE A 557 17.73 -2.56 -20.84
C ILE A 557 19.14 -3.15 -20.90
N THR A 558 19.60 -3.78 -19.82
CA THR A 558 20.89 -4.44 -19.80
C THR A 558 20.91 -5.64 -20.75
N GLU A 559 22.06 -5.91 -21.39
CA GLU A 559 22.24 -6.99 -22.36
C GLU A 559 21.76 -8.35 -21.81
N ASN A 560 22.07 -8.65 -20.55
CA ASN A 560 21.64 -9.90 -19.91
C ASN A 560 20.12 -10.02 -19.86
N VAL A 561 19.40 -8.98 -19.45
CA VAL A 561 17.93 -8.99 -19.37
C VAL A 561 17.31 -9.03 -20.78
N ALA A 562 17.89 -8.31 -21.75
CA ALA A 562 17.48 -8.34 -23.13
C ALA A 562 17.57 -9.75 -23.74
N ASN A 563 18.70 -10.46 -23.47
CA ASN A 563 18.87 -11.85 -23.88
C ASN A 563 17.87 -12.80 -23.22
N ILE A 564 17.61 -12.64 -21.91
CA ILE A 564 16.61 -13.46 -21.19
C ILE A 564 15.23 -13.28 -21.82
N PHE A 565 14.80 -12.03 -22.03
CA PHE A 565 13.50 -11.75 -22.63
C PHE A 565 13.38 -12.28 -24.07
N TYR A 566 14.40 -12.03 -24.91
CA TYR A 566 14.44 -12.49 -26.29
C TYR A 566 14.33 -14.02 -26.37
N ASN A 567 15.13 -14.73 -25.58
CA ASN A 567 15.09 -16.20 -25.55
C ASN A 567 13.75 -16.72 -25.01
N TRP A 568 13.17 -16.05 -24.02
CA TRP A 568 11.87 -16.44 -23.48
C TRP A 568 10.76 -16.35 -24.54
N ILE A 569 10.69 -15.23 -25.27
CA ILE A 569 9.70 -15.04 -26.36
C ILE A 569 9.83 -16.15 -27.40
N ASN A 570 11.06 -16.46 -27.85
CA ASN A 570 11.30 -17.49 -28.86
C ASN A 570 10.93 -18.90 -28.36
N ASN A 571 11.19 -19.21 -27.10
CA ASN A 571 10.85 -20.50 -26.51
C ASN A 571 9.36 -20.65 -26.17
N ASN A 572 8.58 -19.54 -26.13
CA ASN A 572 7.15 -19.54 -25.80
C ASN A 572 6.27 -19.00 -26.95
N THR A 573 6.69 -19.18 -28.20
CA THR A 573 6.03 -18.61 -29.40
C THR A 573 4.55 -18.99 -29.50
N GLU A 574 4.17 -20.21 -29.13
CA GLU A 574 2.77 -20.66 -29.11
C GLU A 574 1.92 -19.85 -28.13
N LEU A 575 2.37 -19.73 -26.87
CA LEU A 575 1.68 -18.94 -25.87
C LEU A 575 1.59 -17.47 -26.26
N VAL A 576 2.68 -16.89 -26.77
CA VAL A 576 2.74 -15.51 -27.24
C VAL A 576 1.71 -15.25 -28.33
N ASN A 577 1.65 -16.11 -29.34
CA ASN A 577 0.68 -16.00 -30.43
C ASN A 577 -0.76 -16.19 -29.92
N GLU A 578 -0.99 -17.12 -29.03
CA GLU A 578 -2.30 -17.35 -28.42
C GLU A 578 -2.81 -16.07 -27.69
N LEU A 579 -1.97 -15.46 -26.83
CA LEU A 579 -2.30 -14.23 -26.13
C LEU A 579 -2.59 -13.06 -27.07
N VAL A 580 -1.79 -12.92 -28.12
CA VAL A 580 -1.98 -11.87 -29.14
C VAL A 580 -3.26 -12.08 -29.93
N ASN A 581 -3.56 -13.33 -30.35
CA ASN A 581 -4.78 -13.67 -31.08
C ASN A 581 -6.06 -13.44 -30.26
N MET A 582 -5.96 -13.54 -28.94
CA MET A 582 -7.05 -13.22 -28.01
C MET A 582 -7.17 -11.70 -27.72
N ASN A 583 -6.34 -10.86 -28.34
CA ASN A 583 -6.26 -9.41 -28.12
C ASN A 583 -6.08 -9.02 -26.63
N ILE A 584 -5.17 -9.72 -25.92
CA ILE A 584 -4.93 -9.48 -24.51
C ILE A 584 -3.88 -8.40 -24.34
N ALA A 585 -4.23 -7.33 -23.61
CA ALA A 585 -3.34 -6.23 -23.23
C ALA A 585 -2.55 -5.63 -24.40
N CYS A 586 -3.25 -5.31 -25.48
CA CYS A 586 -2.64 -4.70 -26.68
C CYS A 586 -2.40 -3.19 -26.53
N ASN A 587 -2.87 -2.57 -25.44
CA ASN A 587 -2.71 -1.14 -25.22
C ASN A 587 -1.28 -0.81 -24.80
N ILE A 588 -0.75 0.30 -25.30
CA ILE A 588 0.55 0.84 -24.89
C ILE A 588 0.25 2.07 -24.05
N ALA A 589 0.85 2.16 -22.88
CA ALA A 589 0.80 3.38 -22.09
C ALA A 589 1.66 4.45 -22.79
N THR A 590 1.03 5.26 -23.62
CA THR A 590 1.68 6.43 -24.23
C THR A 590 1.72 7.53 -23.16
N ILE A 591 2.92 7.89 -22.71
CA ILE A 591 3.11 9.16 -22.01
C ILE A 591 3.02 10.21 -23.12
N GLU A 592 1.96 11.02 -23.10
CA GLU A 592 1.84 12.12 -24.05
C GLU A 592 3.05 13.06 -23.86
N LYS A 593 3.83 13.22 -24.93
CA LYS A 593 4.91 14.20 -24.94
C LYS A 593 4.27 15.59 -24.90
N THR A 594 4.53 16.34 -23.85
CA THR A 594 4.11 17.73 -23.72
C THR A 594 5.01 18.69 -24.50
N SER A 595 6.26 18.29 -24.73
CA SER A 595 7.22 19.01 -25.59
C SER A 595 8.36 18.11 -26.07
N ASN A 596 9.14 18.58 -27.03
CA ASN A 596 10.33 17.93 -27.56
C ASN A 596 11.64 18.60 -27.06
N LYS A 597 11.59 19.36 -25.96
CA LYS A 597 12.74 20.12 -25.45
C LYS A 597 13.94 19.26 -25.06
N LEU A 598 13.71 18.02 -24.71
CA LEU A 598 14.72 17.07 -24.29
C LEU A 598 14.90 15.91 -25.28
N ASP A 599 14.41 16.05 -26.52
CA ASP A 599 14.59 15.04 -27.56
C ASP A 599 16.10 14.80 -27.80
N GLY A 600 16.53 13.54 -27.79
CA GLY A 600 17.92 13.14 -27.93
C GLY A 600 18.77 13.25 -26.64
N TYR A 601 18.26 13.80 -25.57
CA TYR A 601 18.96 13.83 -24.28
C TYR A 601 18.67 12.57 -23.48
N VAL A 602 19.74 12.03 -22.87
CA VAL A 602 19.66 10.93 -21.91
C VAL A 602 19.97 11.48 -20.53
N ALA A 603 19.00 11.43 -19.61
CA ALA A 603 19.12 12.01 -18.29
C ALA A 603 19.30 10.95 -17.21
N ILE A 604 20.14 11.22 -16.23
CA ILE A 604 20.28 10.46 -15.00
C ILE A 604 20.09 11.36 -13.81
N MET A 605 19.39 10.88 -12.80
CA MET A 605 19.26 11.57 -11.52
C MET A 605 20.17 10.91 -10.48
N THR A 606 21.21 11.62 -10.04
CA THR A 606 22.10 11.20 -8.96
C THR A 606 21.89 12.09 -7.74
N GLY A 607 21.88 11.51 -6.54
CA GLY A 607 21.64 12.25 -5.29
C GLY A 607 20.16 12.53 -5.00
N THR A 608 19.91 13.45 -4.06
CA THR A 608 18.59 13.89 -3.62
C THR A 608 18.41 15.36 -3.96
N PHE A 609 17.30 15.71 -4.58
CA PHE A 609 16.93 17.09 -4.87
C PHE A 609 15.84 17.54 -3.89
N ASN A 610 15.94 18.77 -3.42
CA ASN A 610 15.00 19.29 -2.42
C ASN A 610 13.61 19.61 -2.99
N GLU A 611 13.54 19.89 -4.30
CA GLU A 611 12.31 20.37 -4.95
C GLU A 611 11.70 19.39 -5.96
N LEU A 612 12.41 18.29 -6.28
CA LEU A 612 11.97 17.38 -7.34
C LEU A 612 12.10 15.91 -6.89
N ASP A 613 10.98 15.20 -6.80
CA ASP A 613 10.96 13.76 -6.57
C ASP A 613 11.51 13.00 -7.78
N ARG A 614 12.14 11.83 -7.52
CA ARG A 614 12.78 11.03 -8.57
C ARG A 614 11.79 10.55 -9.63
N GLU A 615 10.58 10.18 -9.25
CA GLU A 615 9.55 9.74 -10.20
C GLU A 615 8.96 10.92 -10.97
N VAL A 616 8.79 12.06 -10.32
CA VAL A 616 8.38 13.32 -10.99
C VAL A 616 9.44 13.77 -12.00
N PHE A 617 10.73 13.68 -11.65
CA PHE A 617 11.83 13.97 -12.57
C PHE A 617 11.79 13.05 -13.80
N LYS A 618 11.69 11.76 -13.60
CA LYS A 618 11.59 10.77 -14.69
C LYS A 618 10.41 11.10 -15.62
N LYS A 619 9.25 11.38 -15.03
CA LYS A 619 8.05 11.75 -15.78
C LYS A 619 8.25 13.00 -16.60
N LEU A 620 8.80 14.07 -16.01
CA LEU A 620 9.09 15.34 -16.70
C LEU A 620 10.08 15.16 -17.85
N VAL A 621 11.14 14.37 -17.67
CA VAL A 621 12.11 14.09 -18.74
C VAL A 621 11.43 13.37 -19.91
N ILE A 622 10.62 12.35 -19.65
CA ILE A 622 9.93 11.57 -20.68
C ILE A 622 8.84 12.41 -21.38
N GLU A 623 8.07 13.18 -20.63
CA GLU A 623 7.04 14.11 -21.16
C GLU A 623 7.64 15.19 -22.06
N ASN A 624 8.90 15.54 -21.85
CA ASN A 624 9.62 16.51 -22.67
C ASN A 624 10.52 15.88 -23.76
N GLY A 625 10.37 14.58 -24.03
CA GLY A 625 11.04 13.88 -25.13
C GLY A 625 12.38 13.25 -24.77
N GLY A 626 12.89 13.42 -23.54
CA GLY A 626 14.15 12.83 -23.09
C GLY A 626 14.04 11.38 -22.70
N THR A 627 15.19 10.72 -22.52
CA THR A 627 15.30 9.33 -22.07
C THR A 627 15.95 9.27 -20.70
N ILE A 628 15.54 8.34 -19.85
CA ILE A 628 16.12 8.11 -18.52
C ILE A 628 17.05 6.91 -18.55
N CYS A 629 18.24 7.04 -17.94
CA CYS A 629 19.13 5.90 -17.69
C CYS A 629 19.40 5.71 -16.19
N SER A 630 19.82 4.51 -15.80
CA SER A 630 20.13 4.14 -14.42
C SER A 630 21.62 4.27 -14.07
N SER A 631 22.49 4.42 -15.06
CA SER A 631 23.94 4.53 -14.90
C SER A 631 24.52 5.55 -15.89
N ILE A 632 25.63 6.19 -15.53
CA ILE A 632 26.36 7.09 -16.42
C ILE A 632 26.97 6.29 -17.56
N THR A 633 26.65 6.67 -18.78
CA THR A 633 27.19 6.09 -20.02
C THR A 633 27.86 7.18 -20.85
N LYS A 634 28.58 6.80 -21.92
CA LYS A 634 29.16 7.79 -22.85
C LYS A 634 28.11 8.65 -23.58
N LYS A 635 26.83 8.30 -23.50
CA LYS A 635 25.68 9.03 -24.09
C LYS A 635 24.90 9.87 -23.05
N THR A 636 25.26 9.80 -21.76
CA THR A 636 24.65 10.56 -20.65
C THR A 636 25.32 11.97 -20.54
#